data_18d9aaf0aec60eb60ae1b673943a8a06
#
_entry.id   18d9aaf0aec60eb60ae1b673943a8a06
#
_cell.length_a   1.000
_cell.length_b   1.000
_cell.length_c   1.000
_cell.angle_alpha   90.00
_cell.angle_beta   90.00
_cell.angle_gamma   90.00
#
_symmetry.space_group_name_H-M   'P 1'
#
loop_
_entity.id
_entity.type
_entity.pdbx_description
1 polymer ?
#
loop_
_entity_poly.entity_id
_entity_poly.type
_entity_poly.pdbx_seq_one_letter_code
_entity_poly.pdbx_strand_id
1 'polypeptide(L)'
;MKLEKDALSGGKVYKPSEPFRAKVLVNRPLTSGEEEVRHVVIDIRESDLRYLEGQSLGVLAPGVQENGKPHKLRLYSIASPRGGDADHPGTVSLCVKRLIEKKEDGSIYQGIASNYICDLKPGDDVLVTGPVGMHFLLPADDRTNIIMVA
;
A
#
# COMPACT_ATOMS: atom_id res chain seq x y z
N MET A 1 23.61 -16.22 -0.31
CA MET A 1 23.45 -15.51 0.97
C MET A 1 21.97 -15.21 1.14
N LYS A 2 21.29 -15.91 2.04
CA LYS A 2 19.86 -15.67 2.33
C LYS A 2 19.80 -14.41 3.19
N LEU A 3 19.58 -13.25 2.57
CA LEU A 3 19.29 -12.03 3.32
C LEU A 3 17.97 -12.29 4.06
N GLU A 4 18.01 -12.26 5.38
CA GLU A 4 16.81 -12.37 6.20
C GLU A 4 15.88 -11.20 5.81
N LYS A 5 14.64 -11.51 5.53
CA LYS A 5 13.63 -10.56 5.01
C LYS A 5 13.43 -9.30 5.89
N ASP A 6 13.85 -9.40 7.16
CA ASP A 6 13.69 -8.34 8.16
C ASP A 6 14.88 -7.36 8.20
N ALA A 7 15.98 -7.63 7.47
CA ALA A 7 17.20 -6.83 7.54
C ALA A 7 17.34 -5.74 6.46
N LEU A 8 16.53 -5.79 5.40
CA LEU A 8 16.73 -4.91 4.24
C LEU A 8 16.43 -3.44 4.50
N SER A 9 15.45 -3.15 5.35
CA SER A 9 15.07 -1.77 5.69
C SER A 9 15.48 -1.34 7.11
N GLY A 10 15.94 -2.27 7.94
CA GLY A 10 16.30 -2.02 9.35
C GLY A 10 15.12 -1.76 10.28
N GLY A 11 13.89 -2.03 9.83
CA GLY A 11 12.66 -1.81 10.61
C GLY A 11 11.88 -3.09 10.90
N LYS A 12 10.76 -2.95 11.65
CA LYS A 12 9.83 -4.04 11.93
C LYS A 12 8.97 -4.35 10.69
N VAL A 13 8.78 -5.64 10.40
CA VAL A 13 7.81 -6.12 9.42
C VAL A 13 6.52 -6.50 10.15
N TYR A 14 5.45 -5.73 9.93
CA TYR A 14 4.14 -6.00 10.52
C TYR A 14 3.42 -7.11 9.77
N LYS A 15 2.81 -8.04 10.51
CA LYS A 15 2.10 -9.21 9.96
C LYS A 15 0.58 -9.03 10.03
N PRO A 16 -0.21 -9.80 9.25
CA PRO A 16 -1.67 -9.74 9.35
C PRO A 16 -2.22 -10.09 10.74
N SER A 17 -1.48 -10.90 11.52
CA SER A 17 -1.83 -11.23 12.91
C SER A 17 -1.53 -10.10 13.90
N GLU A 18 -0.64 -9.17 13.52
CA GLU A 18 -0.22 -8.03 14.32
C GLU A 18 0.02 -6.82 13.39
N PRO A 19 -1.04 -6.28 12.78
CA PRO A 19 -0.91 -5.14 11.87
C PRO A 19 -0.63 -3.85 12.66
N PHE A 20 -0.01 -2.89 11.99
CA PHE A 20 0.09 -1.53 12.53
C PHE A 20 -1.18 -0.75 12.22
N ARG A 21 -1.72 -0.05 13.22
CA ARG A 21 -2.84 0.88 13.06
C ARG A 21 -2.29 2.27 12.75
N ALA A 22 -2.39 2.65 11.51
CA ALA A 22 -1.92 3.93 11.00
C ALA A 22 -3.07 4.91 10.81
N LYS A 23 -2.75 6.20 10.65
CA LYS A 23 -3.70 7.26 10.26
C LYS A 23 -3.51 7.64 8.80
N VAL A 24 -4.62 7.88 8.11
CA VAL A 24 -4.61 8.53 6.80
C VAL A 24 -4.40 10.03 6.98
N LEU A 25 -3.41 10.61 6.32
CA LEU A 25 -3.18 12.06 6.33
C LEU A 25 -3.79 12.74 5.11
N VAL A 26 -3.66 12.11 3.94
CA VAL A 26 -4.15 12.64 2.67
C VAL A 26 -4.84 11.52 1.90
N ASN A 27 -5.96 11.84 1.28
CA ASN A 27 -6.61 10.99 0.29
C ASN A 27 -7.23 11.87 -0.78
N ARG A 28 -6.51 12.10 -1.87
CA ARG A 28 -6.92 13.00 -2.94
C ARG A 28 -6.97 12.32 -4.29
N PRO A 29 -7.89 12.71 -5.19
CA PRO A 29 -7.92 12.17 -6.55
C PRO A 29 -6.68 12.58 -7.34
N LEU A 30 -6.21 11.69 -8.20
CA LEU A 30 -5.18 11.93 -9.21
C LEU A 30 -5.76 12.06 -10.62
N THR A 31 -6.96 11.54 -10.82
CA THR A 31 -7.67 11.54 -12.11
C THR A 31 -8.97 12.32 -12.02
N SER A 32 -9.42 12.86 -13.14
CA SER A 32 -10.68 13.59 -13.29
C SER A 32 -11.69 12.88 -14.20
N GLY A 33 -11.39 11.64 -14.65
CA GLY A 33 -12.22 10.86 -15.58
C GLY A 33 -13.03 9.77 -14.89
N GLU A 34 -13.55 8.85 -15.70
CA GLU A 34 -14.35 7.71 -15.24
C GLU A 34 -13.56 6.75 -14.32
N GLU A 35 -12.24 6.66 -14.53
CA GLU A 35 -11.34 5.87 -13.71
C GLU A 35 -10.86 6.68 -12.51
N GLU A 36 -11.27 6.29 -11.31
CA GLU A 36 -10.81 6.95 -10.08
C GLU A 36 -9.50 6.35 -9.59
N VAL A 37 -8.44 7.16 -9.62
CA VAL A 37 -7.14 6.87 -9.01
C VAL A 37 -6.88 7.88 -7.92
N ARG A 38 -6.45 7.41 -6.76
CA ARG A 38 -6.21 8.26 -5.58
C ARG A 38 -4.79 8.14 -5.07
N HIS A 39 -4.28 9.29 -4.63
CA HIS A 39 -3.04 9.39 -3.86
C HIS A 39 -3.40 9.36 -2.37
N VAL A 40 -2.89 8.36 -1.67
CA VAL A 40 -3.21 8.14 -0.25
C VAL A 40 -1.92 8.18 0.55
N VAL A 41 -1.82 9.10 1.50
CA VAL A 41 -0.66 9.27 2.40
C VAL A 41 -1.02 8.73 3.78
N ILE A 42 -0.23 7.82 4.28
CA ILE A 42 -0.44 7.09 5.53
C ILE A 42 0.69 7.41 6.49
N ASP A 43 0.35 7.81 7.71
CA ASP A 43 1.29 8.15 8.76
C ASP A 43 1.87 6.88 9.41
N ILE A 44 3.19 6.74 9.32
CA ILE A 44 3.91 5.61 9.94
C ILE A 44 4.94 6.07 11.00
N ARG A 45 4.91 7.35 11.40
CA ARG A 45 5.90 7.92 12.34
C ARG A 45 5.93 7.25 13.70
N GLU A 46 4.78 6.77 14.18
CA GLU A 46 4.68 6.06 15.46
C GLU A 46 4.98 4.56 15.37
N SER A 47 5.42 4.10 14.19
CA SER A 47 5.79 2.70 13.96
C SER A 47 7.30 2.52 13.81
N ASP A 48 7.74 1.26 13.96
CA ASP A 48 9.08 0.83 13.58
C ASP A 48 9.15 0.39 12.10
N LEU A 49 8.10 0.66 11.31
CA LEU A 49 8.08 0.33 9.89
C LEU A 49 9.10 1.18 9.14
N ARG A 50 9.98 0.51 8.39
CA ARG A 50 10.91 1.15 7.45
C ARG A 50 10.84 0.39 6.15
N TYR A 51 10.84 1.09 5.04
CA TYR A 51 10.72 0.47 3.71
C TYR A 51 11.79 0.98 2.76
N LEU A 52 11.97 0.24 1.68
CA LEU A 52 12.81 0.61 0.55
C LEU A 52 11.91 0.80 -0.68
N GLU A 53 12.37 1.62 -1.60
CA GLU A 53 11.75 1.81 -2.91
C GLU A 53 11.64 0.44 -3.63
N GLY A 54 10.48 0.16 -4.21
CA GLY A 54 10.19 -1.14 -4.84
C GLY A 54 9.52 -2.17 -3.93
N GLN A 55 9.32 -1.85 -2.65
CA GLN A 55 8.54 -2.69 -1.74
C GLN A 55 7.03 -2.36 -1.81
N SER A 56 6.24 -3.22 -1.18
CA SER A 56 4.79 -3.09 -1.07
C SER A 56 4.35 -3.01 0.38
N LEU A 57 3.27 -2.27 0.61
CA LEU A 57 2.52 -2.21 1.85
C LEU A 57 1.26 -3.07 1.71
N GLY A 58 0.95 -3.86 2.73
CA GLY A 58 -0.31 -4.58 2.79
C GLY A 58 -1.38 -3.77 3.49
N VAL A 59 -2.62 -3.81 2.99
CA VAL A 59 -3.78 -3.18 3.61
C VAL A 59 -4.82 -4.23 3.93
N LEU A 60 -5.37 -4.16 5.15
CA LEU A 60 -6.44 -5.00 5.65
C LEU A 60 -7.74 -4.19 5.66
N ALA A 61 -8.64 -4.48 4.74
CA ALA A 61 -9.98 -3.93 4.77
C ALA A 61 -10.79 -4.54 5.93
N PRO A 62 -11.57 -3.75 6.67
CA PRO A 62 -12.40 -4.27 7.77
C PRO A 62 -13.53 -5.15 7.26
N GLY A 63 -14.10 -5.96 8.17
CA GLY A 63 -15.22 -6.85 7.87
C GLY A 63 -14.81 -8.26 7.49
N VAL A 64 -15.79 -9.03 7.06
CA VAL A 64 -15.67 -10.45 6.72
C VAL A 64 -16.28 -10.76 5.36
N GLN A 65 -15.77 -11.78 4.73
CA GLN A 65 -16.31 -12.37 3.51
C GLN A 65 -17.61 -13.14 3.83
N GLU A 66 -18.35 -13.55 2.81
CA GLU A 66 -19.59 -14.35 2.95
C GLU A 66 -19.38 -15.66 3.74
N ASN A 67 -18.17 -16.22 3.69
CA ASN A 67 -17.78 -17.42 4.43
C ASN A 67 -17.38 -17.15 5.91
N GLY A 68 -17.58 -15.93 6.41
CA GLY A 68 -17.25 -15.49 7.77
C GLY A 68 -15.76 -15.25 8.04
N LYS A 69 -14.88 -15.44 7.05
CA LYS A 69 -13.44 -15.17 7.20
C LYS A 69 -13.14 -13.69 6.97
N PRO A 70 -12.12 -13.12 7.63
CA PRO A 70 -11.67 -11.75 7.36
C PRO A 70 -11.37 -11.53 5.88
N HIS A 71 -11.52 -10.30 5.42
CA HIS A 71 -11.12 -9.95 4.06
C HIS A 71 -9.64 -10.22 3.85
N LYS A 72 -9.30 -10.67 2.63
CA LYS A 72 -7.91 -10.98 2.28
C LYS A 72 -7.07 -9.71 2.25
N LEU A 73 -5.87 -9.80 2.81
CA LEU A 73 -4.81 -8.81 2.64
C LEU A 73 -4.60 -8.49 1.16
N ARG A 74 -4.47 -7.21 0.83
CA ARG A 74 -4.06 -6.75 -0.49
C ARG A 74 -2.78 -5.94 -0.40
N LEU A 75 -1.85 -6.26 -1.30
CA LEU A 75 -0.57 -5.57 -1.40
C LEU A 75 -0.68 -4.44 -2.41
N TYR A 76 -0.13 -3.29 -2.04
CA TYR A 76 0.01 -2.12 -2.91
C TYR A 76 1.47 -1.71 -2.97
N SER A 77 1.98 -1.46 -4.18
CA SER A 77 3.32 -0.91 -4.34
C SER A 77 3.42 0.44 -3.64
N ILE A 78 4.49 0.65 -2.91
CA ILE A 78 4.76 1.92 -2.24
C ILE A 78 5.14 2.95 -3.31
N ALA A 79 4.49 4.11 -3.28
CA ALA A 79 4.65 5.17 -4.27
C ALA A 79 5.58 6.31 -3.79
N SER A 80 5.88 6.36 -2.50
CA SER A 80 6.80 7.37 -1.92
C SER A 80 8.23 6.84 -1.80
N PRO A 81 9.24 7.71 -1.79
CA PRO A 81 10.60 7.36 -1.37
C PRO A 81 10.64 7.01 0.12
N ARG A 82 11.71 6.33 0.56
CA ARG A 82 11.87 5.85 1.96
C ARG A 82 11.80 6.94 3.04
N GLY A 83 11.99 8.20 2.67
CA GLY A 83 11.85 9.35 3.57
C GLY A 83 10.42 9.80 3.80
N GLY A 84 9.47 9.26 3.05
CA GLY A 84 8.07 9.66 3.07
C GLY A 84 7.63 10.44 1.84
N ASP A 85 6.37 10.83 1.79
CA ASP A 85 5.82 11.70 0.76
C ASP A 85 6.46 13.10 0.83
N ALA A 86 6.57 13.80 -0.30
CA ALA A 86 7.32 15.05 -0.42
C ALA A 86 6.91 16.10 0.63
N ASP A 87 5.61 16.25 0.87
CA ASP A 87 5.05 17.20 1.82
C ASP A 87 4.82 16.60 3.22
N HIS A 88 5.05 15.30 3.38
CA HIS A 88 4.76 14.56 4.60
C HIS A 88 5.89 13.57 4.92
N PRO A 89 7.03 14.04 5.49
CA PRO A 89 8.13 13.15 5.86
C PRO A 89 7.70 12.14 6.94
N GLY A 90 8.30 10.95 6.91
CA GLY A 90 7.97 9.87 7.84
C GLY A 90 6.62 9.20 7.57
N THR A 91 6.16 9.25 6.33
CA THR A 91 4.92 8.60 5.87
C THR A 91 5.20 7.56 4.80
N VAL A 92 4.16 6.87 4.37
CA VAL A 92 4.16 6.02 3.18
C VAL A 92 2.99 6.42 2.30
N SER A 93 3.18 6.50 0.98
CA SER A 93 2.09 6.79 0.06
C SER A 93 1.79 5.62 -0.87
N LEU A 94 0.52 5.52 -1.24
CA LEU A 94 0.00 4.54 -2.20
C LEU A 94 -0.72 5.28 -3.33
N CYS A 95 -0.63 4.71 -4.53
CA CYS A 95 -1.44 5.10 -5.67
C CYS A 95 -2.46 3.98 -5.91
N VAL A 96 -3.74 4.26 -5.67
CA VAL A 96 -4.80 3.24 -5.65
C VAL A 96 -5.88 3.56 -6.68
N LYS A 97 -6.06 2.65 -7.64
CA LYS A 97 -7.19 2.70 -8.57
C LYS A 97 -8.39 2.00 -7.91
N ARG A 98 -9.53 2.69 -7.88
CA ARG A 98 -10.81 2.10 -7.46
C ARG A 98 -11.24 1.04 -8.47
N LEU A 99 -11.39 -0.19 -8.03
CA LEU A 99 -11.81 -1.29 -8.88
C LEU A 99 -13.33 -1.42 -8.86
N ILE A 100 -13.96 -1.05 -9.97
CA ILE A 100 -15.38 -1.28 -10.26
C ILE A 100 -15.44 -1.83 -11.68
N GLU A 101 -15.96 -3.04 -11.82
CA GLU A 101 -16.07 -3.74 -13.10
C GLU A 101 -17.52 -4.12 -13.37
N LYS A 102 -18.01 -3.77 -14.54
CA LYS A 102 -19.30 -4.27 -15.05
C LYS A 102 -19.05 -5.60 -15.77
N LYS A 103 -19.63 -6.68 -15.27
CA LYS A 103 -19.54 -8.00 -15.88
C LYS A 103 -20.48 -8.14 -17.08
N GLU A 104 -20.24 -9.15 -17.91
CA GLU A 104 -21.06 -9.45 -19.08
C GLU A 104 -22.54 -9.71 -18.77
N ASP A 105 -22.82 -10.27 -17.59
CA ASP A 105 -24.18 -10.51 -17.08
C ASP A 105 -24.89 -9.25 -16.55
N GLY A 106 -24.22 -8.09 -16.63
CA GLY A 106 -24.72 -6.79 -16.17
C GLY A 106 -24.52 -6.55 -14.67
N SER A 107 -24.01 -7.51 -13.90
CA SER A 107 -23.68 -7.32 -12.49
C SER A 107 -22.44 -6.43 -12.34
N ILE A 108 -22.33 -5.76 -11.18
CA ILE A 108 -21.19 -4.89 -10.87
C ILE A 108 -20.31 -5.58 -9.81
N TYR A 109 -19.06 -5.79 -10.13
CA TYR A 109 -18.05 -6.22 -9.16
C TYR A 109 -17.32 -5.01 -8.59
N GLN A 110 -17.19 -4.95 -7.26
CA GLN A 110 -16.43 -3.93 -6.56
C GLN A 110 -15.28 -4.56 -5.78
N GLY A 111 -14.07 -4.11 -6.04
CA GLY A 111 -12.90 -4.57 -5.30
C GLY A 111 -12.95 -4.07 -3.86
N ILE A 112 -12.98 -4.97 -2.88
CA ILE A 112 -13.18 -4.63 -1.46
C ILE A 112 -12.10 -3.67 -0.96
N ALA A 113 -10.83 -4.04 -1.09
CA ALA A 113 -9.72 -3.23 -0.54
C ALA A 113 -9.55 -1.90 -1.27
N SER A 114 -9.66 -1.86 -2.60
CA SER A 114 -9.50 -0.63 -3.37
C SER A 114 -10.62 0.37 -3.08
N ASN A 115 -11.86 -0.10 -2.98
CA ASN A 115 -12.98 0.78 -2.60
C ASN A 115 -12.85 1.27 -1.16
N TYR A 116 -12.50 0.38 -0.22
CA TYR A 116 -12.24 0.77 1.16
C TYR A 116 -11.19 1.88 1.25
N ILE A 117 -10.01 1.69 0.61
CA ILE A 117 -8.93 2.68 0.65
C ILE A 117 -9.36 4.00 0.00
N CYS A 118 -10.06 3.94 -1.14
CA CYS A 118 -10.53 5.15 -1.82
C CYS A 118 -11.58 5.93 -1.01
N ASP A 119 -12.32 5.29 -0.12
CA ASP A 119 -13.33 5.91 0.73
C ASP A 119 -12.77 6.49 2.05
N LEU A 120 -11.55 6.12 2.45
CA LEU A 120 -10.90 6.65 3.64
C LEU A 120 -10.73 8.16 3.56
N LYS A 121 -10.90 8.82 4.70
CA LYS A 121 -10.73 10.28 4.86
C LYS A 121 -9.52 10.59 5.73
N PRO A 122 -8.93 11.78 5.61
CA PRO A 122 -7.92 12.24 6.56
C PRO A 122 -8.42 12.09 8.00
N GLY A 123 -7.59 11.45 8.84
CA GLY A 123 -7.90 11.12 10.23
C GLY A 123 -8.44 9.70 10.45
N ASP A 124 -8.89 9.01 9.42
CA ASP A 124 -9.34 7.62 9.54
C ASP A 124 -8.19 6.67 9.86
N ASP A 125 -8.52 5.59 10.57
CA ASP A 125 -7.61 4.49 10.85
C ASP A 125 -7.55 3.52 9.67
N VAL A 126 -6.35 3.03 9.39
CA VAL A 126 -6.10 1.96 8.43
C VAL A 126 -5.13 0.94 9.01
N LEU A 127 -5.43 -0.34 8.86
CA LEU A 127 -4.54 -1.43 9.28
C LEU A 127 -3.60 -1.80 8.15
N VAL A 128 -2.29 -1.67 8.41
CA VAL A 128 -1.24 -1.93 7.43
C VAL A 128 -0.28 -3.01 7.90
N THR A 129 0.30 -3.71 6.94
CA THR A 129 1.30 -4.76 7.15
C THR A 129 2.48 -4.57 6.21
N GLY A 130 3.56 -5.29 6.45
CA GLY A 130 4.78 -5.18 5.67
C GLY A 130 5.82 -4.29 6.36
N PRO A 131 6.79 -3.74 5.59
CA PRO A 131 6.88 -3.82 4.13
C PRO A 131 7.26 -5.22 3.64
N VAL A 132 6.88 -5.53 2.40
CA VAL A 132 7.21 -6.80 1.74
C VAL A 132 7.67 -6.57 0.30
N GLY A 133 8.38 -7.55 -0.26
CA GLY A 133 8.85 -7.52 -1.64
C GLY A 133 10.36 -7.36 -1.73
N MET A 134 10.97 -8.14 -2.65
CA MET A 134 12.41 -8.16 -2.90
C MET A 134 12.76 -8.07 -4.38
N HIS A 135 11.77 -8.25 -5.27
CA HIS A 135 12.04 -8.37 -6.70
C HIS A 135 12.14 -7.04 -7.44
N PHE A 136 11.62 -5.97 -6.85
CA PHE A 136 11.61 -4.62 -7.43
C PHE A 136 12.56 -3.64 -6.73
N LEU A 137 13.46 -4.16 -5.90
CA LEU A 137 14.46 -3.34 -5.25
C LEU A 137 15.50 -2.84 -6.26
N LEU A 138 15.99 -1.64 -6.05
CA LEU A 138 17.10 -1.11 -6.84
C LEU A 138 18.34 -1.99 -6.67
N PRO A 139 19.15 -2.16 -7.73
CA PRO A 139 20.42 -2.85 -7.64
C PRO A 139 21.33 -2.24 -6.57
N ALA A 140 22.12 -3.07 -5.90
CA ALA A 140 23.11 -2.58 -4.92
C ALA A 140 24.29 -1.85 -5.60
N ASP A 141 24.58 -2.17 -6.86
CA ASP A 141 25.59 -1.46 -7.67
C ASP A 141 24.91 -0.29 -8.40
N ASP A 142 25.28 0.92 -8.03
CA ASP A 142 24.78 2.19 -8.59
C ASP A 142 25.13 2.41 -10.07
N ARG A 143 26.04 1.60 -10.62
CA ARG A 143 26.42 1.62 -12.05
C ARG A 143 25.57 0.68 -12.90
N THR A 144 24.66 -0.07 -12.30
CA THR A 144 23.77 -0.96 -13.04
C THR A 144 22.76 -0.16 -13.87
N ASN A 145 22.71 -0.43 -15.16
CA ASN A 145 21.69 0.17 -16.03
C ASN A 145 20.30 -0.40 -15.71
N ILE A 146 19.31 0.48 -15.55
CA ILE A 146 17.93 0.11 -15.24
C ILE A 146 17.06 0.54 -16.43
N ILE A 147 16.27 -0.39 -16.96
CA ILE A 147 15.24 -0.11 -17.96
C ILE A 147 13.89 -0.29 -17.27
N MET A 148 13.09 0.78 -17.28
CA MET A 148 11.72 0.76 -16.77
C MET A 148 10.76 0.88 -17.92
N VAL A 149 9.78 -0.05 -17.99
CA VAL A 149 8.70 -0.05 -18.99
C VAL A 149 7.39 0.06 -18.23
N ALA A 150 6.56 1.07 -18.56
CA ALA A 150 5.26 1.33 -17.97
C ALA A 150 4.14 1.25 -19.02
#